data_affe7eb188c7ba5abcda1908aad125d5
#
_entry.id   affe7eb188c7ba5abcda1908aad125d5
#
_cell.length_a   1.000
_cell.length_b   1.000
_cell.length_c   1.000
_cell.angle_alpha   90.00
_cell.angle_beta   90.00
_cell.angle_gamma   90.00
#
_symmetry.space_group_name_H-M   'P 1'
#
loop_
_entity.id
_entity.type
_entity.pdbx_description
1 polymer ?
#
loop_
_entity_poly.entity_id
_entity_poly.type
_entity_poly.pdbx_seq_one_letter_code
_entity_poly.pdbx_strand_id
1 'polypeptide(L)'
;MELSGIELRYLVNEISSRATGGYYVSAINAITKSSLLLRLHHPVQEDIMLVLSTRGLWITKLKFKPVEENFLESYAQAHLERCKLESVEQAGSERIVSLKLRHPADGSVKFIVCEFFGE
;
A
#
# COMPACT_ATOMS: atom_id res chain seq x y z
N MET A 1 -6.92 0.82 17.12
CA MET A 1 -6.30 2.13 17.34
C MET A 1 -6.64 3.06 16.20
N GLU A 2 -7.06 4.23 16.52
CA GLU A 2 -7.46 5.24 15.54
C GLU A 2 -6.33 6.21 15.29
N LEU A 3 -6.02 6.48 14.03
CA LEU A 3 -4.98 7.44 13.67
C LEU A 3 -5.60 8.82 13.49
N SER A 4 -4.99 9.83 14.08
CA SER A 4 -5.32 11.22 13.78
C SER A 4 -4.78 11.60 12.40
N GLY A 5 -5.26 12.71 11.85
CA GLY A 5 -4.75 13.21 10.57
C GLY A 5 -3.25 13.53 10.62
N ILE A 6 -2.77 13.98 11.78
CA ILE A 6 -1.35 14.31 11.97
C ILE A 6 -0.51 13.04 12.02
N GLU A 7 -0.96 12.01 12.76
CA GLU A 7 -0.26 10.73 12.83
C GLU A 7 -0.22 10.06 11.45
N LEU A 8 -1.33 10.11 10.72
CA LEU A 8 -1.40 9.58 9.38
C LEU A 8 -0.41 10.29 8.45
N ARG A 9 -0.26 11.60 8.59
CA ARG A 9 0.70 12.36 7.79
C ARG A 9 2.13 11.89 8.01
N TYR A 10 2.51 11.59 9.24
CA TYR A 10 3.82 11.03 9.54
C TYR A 10 4.05 9.70 8.82
N LEU A 11 3.06 8.81 8.88
CA LEU A 11 3.15 7.52 8.21
C LEU A 11 3.24 7.67 6.70
N VAL A 12 2.43 8.55 6.13
CA VAL A 12 2.45 8.82 4.69
C VAL A 12 3.81 9.36 4.26
N ASN A 13 4.37 10.30 5.01
CA ASN A 13 5.67 10.88 4.69
C ASN A 13 6.79 9.82 4.78
N GLU A 14 6.75 8.96 5.79
CA GLU A 14 7.70 7.87 5.91
C GLU A 14 7.62 6.90 4.73
N ILE A 15 6.41 6.48 4.40
CA ILE A 15 6.19 5.55 3.29
C ILE A 15 6.61 6.20 1.98
N SER A 16 6.20 7.44 1.75
CA SER A 16 6.54 8.17 0.54
C SER A 16 8.06 8.29 0.37
N SER A 17 8.79 8.63 1.43
CA SER A 17 10.23 8.80 1.33
C SER A 17 10.97 7.48 1.13
N ARG A 18 10.45 6.37 1.66
CA ARG A 18 11.11 5.06 1.60
C ARG A 18 10.70 4.22 0.41
N ALA A 19 9.46 4.32 -0.04
CA ALA A 19 8.86 3.35 -0.95
C ALA A 19 8.64 3.84 -2.37
N THR A 20 8.90 5.12 -2.68
CA THR A 20 8.66 5.66 -4.02
C THR A 20 9.90 5.78 -4.88
N GLY A 21 11.06 5.37 -4.38
CA GLY A 21 12.33 5.52 -5.10
C GLY A 21 12.71 4.32 -5.96
N GLY A 22 11.82 3.86 -6.84
CA GLY A 22 12.13 2.73 -7.72
C GLY A 22 11.57 1.40 -7.26
N TYR A 23 10.67 1.40 -6.29
CA TYR A 23 10.00 0.19 -5.82
C TYR A 23 8.83 -0.17 -6.73
N TYR A 24 8.62 -1.47 -6.90
CA TYR A 24 7.46 -1.98 -7.61
C TYR A 24 6.80 -3.10 -6.79
N VAL A 25 5.53 -3.33 -7.07
CA VAL A 25 4.75 -4.36 -6.36
C VAL A 25 5.15 -5.73 -6.88
N SER A 26 5.80 -6.53 -6.05
CA SER A 26 6.21 -7.88 -6.41
C SER A 26 5.20 -8.94 -5.99
N ALA A 27 4.43 -8.68 -4.95
CA ALA A 27 3.39 -9.59 -4.49
C ALA A 27 2.34 -8.84 -3.68
N ILE A 28 1.12 -9.35 -3.71
CA ILE A 28 0.01 -8.83 -2.91
C ILE A 28 -0.65 -10.02 -2.24
N ASN A 29 -0.81 -9.95 -0.93
CA ASN A 29 -1.44 -11.01 -0.17
C ASN A 29 -2.45 -10.43 0.82
N ALA A 30 -3.52 -11.15 1.07
CA ALA A 30 -4.48 -10.77 2.08
C ALA A 30 -3.96 -11.13 3.47
N ILE A 31 -4.12 -10.23 4.43
CA ILE A 31 -3.81 -10.49 5.83
C ILE A 31 -5.11 -10.83 6.57
N THR A 32 -6.15 -10.07 6.29
CA THR A 32 -7.50 -10.29 6.81
C THR A 32 -8.48 -10.07 5.66
N LYS A 33 -9.78 -10.16 5.94
CA LYS A 33 -10.81 -9.90 4.93
C LYS A 33 -10.77 -8.45 4.40
N SER A 34 -10.18 -7.54 5.16
CA SER A 34 -10.17 -6.11 4.82
C SER A 34 -8.77 -5.50 4.79
N SER A 35 -7.74 -6.32 4.84
CA SER A 35 -6.36 -5.84 4.86
C SER A 35 -5.50 -6.56 3.85
N LEU A 36 -4.62 -5.80 3.20
CA LEU A 36 -3.70 -6.34 2.21
C LEU A 36 -2.27 -6.05 2.63
N LEU A 37 -1.37 -6.95 2.26
CA LEU A 37 0.07 -6.77 2.38
C LEU A 37 0.65 -6.63 0.98
N LEU A 38 1.30 -5.52 0.71
CA LEU A 38 2.04 -5.30 -0.52
C LEU A 38 3.52 -5.52 -0.27
N ARG A 39 4.11 -6.46 -1.00
CA ARG A 39 5.56 -6.60 -1.00
C ARG A 39 6.11 -5.71 -2.10
N LEU A 40 6.93 -4.74 -1.72
CA LEU A 40 7.57 -3.81 -2.65
C LEU A 40 9.02 -4.21 -2.81
N HIS A 41 9.45 -4.37 -4.05
CA HIS A 41 10.80 -4.82 -4.39
C HIS A 41 11.58 -3.72 -5.10
N HIS A 42 12.87 -3.66 -4.82
CA HIS A 42 13.81 -2.73 -5.45
C HIS A 42 15.03 -3.53 -5.92
N PRO A 43 15.63 -3.18 -7.08
CA PRO A 43 16.80 -3.93 -7.58
C PRO A 43 18.01 -3.90 -6.66
N VAL A 44 18.14 -2.89 -5.83
CA VAL A 44 19.33 -2.68 -4.99
C VAL A 44 18.99 -2.68 -3.50
N GLN A 45 17.88 -2.07 -3.13
CA GLN A 45 17.50 -1.89 -1.72
C GLN A 45 16.67 -3.07 -1.22
N GLU A 46 16.56 -3.19 0.10
CA GLU A 46 15.76 -4.25 0.72
C GLU A 46 14.28 -4.11 0.38
N ASP A 47 13.57 -5.23 0.36
CA ASP A 47 12.13 -5.24 0.18
C ASP A 47 11.43 -4.48 1.30
N ILE A 48 10.32 -3.86 0.95
CA ILE A 48 9.46 -3.17 1.92
C ILE A 48 8.13 -3.90 1.95
N MET A 49 7.66 -4.21 3.16
CA MET A 49 6.33 -4.79 3.38
C MET A 49 5.40 -3.68 3.84
N LEU A 50 4.41 -3.37 3.02
CA LEU A 50 3.45 -2.31 3.30
C LEU A 50 2.08 -2.91 3.59
N VAL A 51 1.55 -2.61 4.77
CA VAL A 51 0.21 -3.05 5.17
C VAL A 51 -0.80 -1.96 4.85
N LEU A 52 -1.88 -2.34 4.19
CA LEU A 52 -3.03 -1.46 3.95
C LEU A 52 -4.24 -2.05 4.66
N SER A 53 -4.78 -1.32 5.59
CA SER A 53 -5.95 -1.75 6.36
C SER A 53 -6.99 -0.63 6.43
N THR A 54 -8.15 -0.94 6.98
CA THR A 54 -9.19 0.08 7.19
C THR A 54 -8.86 1.06 8.30
N ARG A 55 -7.82 0.78 9.09
CA ARG A 55 -7.41 1.64 10.21
C ARG A 55 -6.15 2.43 9.95
N GLY A 56 -5.43 2.13 8.88
CA GLY A 56 -4.21 2.85 8.55
C GLY A 56 -3.36 2.07 7.57
N LEU A 57 -2.19 2.60 7.32
CA LEU A 57 -1.18 1.94 6.50
C LEU A 57 0.17 2.13 7.19
N TRP A 58 1.04 1.11 7.09
CA TRP A 58 2.36 1.17 7.73
C TRP A 58 3.31 0.14 7.12
N ILE A 59 4.59 0.39 7.30
CA ILE A 59 5.64 -0.54 6.92
C ILE A 59 5.84 -1.53 8.07
N THR A 60 5.96 -2.82 7.75
CA THR A 60 6.14 -3.86 8.75
C THR A 60 7.26 -4.81 8.37
N LYS A 61 7.85 -5.47 9.37
CA LYS A 61 8.77 -6.59 9.18
C LYS A 61 8.15 -7.91 9.61
N LEU A 62 6.89 -7.88 10.05
CA LEU A 62 6.19 -9.08 10.48
C LEU A 62 5.80 -9.93 9.29
N LYS A 63 5.77 -11.25 9.50
CA LYS A 63 5.28 -12.20 8.51
C LYS A 63 3.85 -12.55 8.86
N PHE A 64 3.01 -12.62 7.84
CA PHE A 64 1.60 -12.93 8.00
C PHE A 64 1.26 -14.21 7.25
N LYS A 65 0.34 -15.00 7.82
CA LYS A 65 -0.18 -16.16 7.12
C LYS A 65 -1.27 -15.73 6.16
N PRO A 66 -1.32 -16.27 4.94
CA PRO A 66 -2.40 -15.96 4.00
C PRO A 66 -3.75 -16.35 4.58
N VAL A 67 -4.79 -15.58 4.27
CA VAL A 67 -6.17 -15.93 4.57
C VAL A 67 -6.85 -16.44 3.31
N GLU A 68 -7.88 -17.29 3.48
CA GLU A 68 -8.50 -17.98 2.35
C GLU A 68 -9.37 -17.07 1.49
N GLU A 69 -10.02 -16.09 2.09
CA GLU A 69 -10.99 -15.28 1.36
C GLU A 69 -10.75 -13.80 1.48
N ASN A 70 -10.42 -13.21 0.35
CA ASN A 70 -10.39 -11.76 0.17
C ASN A 70 -10.46 -11.53 -1.35
N PHE A 71 -11.64 -11.20 -1.85
CA PHE A 71 -11.79 -11.03 -3.30
C PHE A 71 -11.02 -9.84 -3.86
N LEU A 72 -10.68 -8.86 -3.01
CA LEU A 72 -9.80 -7.77 -3.42
C LEU A 72 -8.38 -8.25 -3.72
N GLU A 73 -7.93 -9.31 -3.05
CA GLU A 73 -6.61 -9.88 -3.28
C GLU A 73 -6.43 -10.29 -4.74
N SER A 74 -7.36 -11.09 -5.27
CA SER A 74 -7.27 -11.56 -6.65
C SER A 74 -7.32 -10.41 -7.64
N TYR A 75 -8.21 -9.45 -7.42
CA TYR A 75 -8.31 -8.27 -8.28
C TYR A 75 -7.02 -7.46 -8.24
N ALA A 76 -6.49 -7.22 -7.06
CA ALA A 76 -5.27 -6.45 -6.88
C ALA A 76 -4.07 -7.17 -7.52
N GLN A 77 -3.95 -8.48 -7.34
CA GLN A 77 -2.89 -9.26 -7.97
C GLN A 77 -2.93 -9.13 -9.49
N ALA A 78 -4.13 -9.22 -10.07
CA ALA A 78 -4.29 -9.17 -11.52
C ALA A 78 -3.94 -7.80 -12.10
N HIS A 79 -4.21 -6.72 -11.37
CA HIS A 79 -4.10 -5.36 -11.92
C HIS A 79 -2.91 -4.56 -11.40
N LEU A 80 -2.38 -4.88 -10.22
CA LEU A 80 -1.40 -4.04 -9.55
C LEU A 80 -0.01 -4.67 -9.42
N GLU A 81 0.11 -5.98 -9.56
CA GLU A 81 1.44 -6.61 -9.52
C GLU A 81 2.29 -6.11 -10.66
N ARG A 82 3.56 -5.90 -10.39
CA ARG A 82 4.59 -5.33 -11.28
C ARG A 82 4.48 -3.81 -11.45
N CYS A 83 3.41 -3.18 -10.98
CA CYS A 83 3.29 -1.73 -11.06
C CYS A 83 4.30 -1.06 -10.15
N LYS A 84 4.86 0.05 -10.63
CA LYS A 84 5.78 0.87 -9.86
C LYS A 84 4.98 1.80 -8.96
N LEU A 85 5.38 1.90 -7.71
CA LEU A 85 4.76 2.85 -6.77
C LEU A 85 5.38 4.23 -7.01
N GLU A 86 4.61 5.14 -7.58
CA GLU A 86 5.09 6.47 -7.95
C GLU A 86 4.91 7.48 -6.83
N SER A 87 3.79 7.45 -6.14
CA SER A 87 3.54 8.41 -5.07
C SER A 87 2.57 7.86 -4.03
N VAL A 88 2.67 8.41 -2.84
CA VAL A 88 1.75 8.15 -1.74
C VAL A 88 1.37 9.52 -1.18
N GLU A 89 0.10 9.86 -1.26
CA GLU A 89 -0.39 11.18 -0.89
C GLU A 89 -1.61 11.11 0.00
N GLN A 90 -1.64 11.96 1.01
CA GLN A 90 -2.81 12.17 1.85
C GLN A 90 -3.61 13.33 1.30
N ALA A 91 -4.93 13.19 1.24
CA ALA A 91 -5.82 14.26 0.77
C ALA A 91 -5.99 15.30 1.88
N GLY A 92 -5.15 16.36 1.86
CA GLY A 92 -5.20 17.42 2.86
C GLY A 92 -4.97 16.88 4.27
N SER A 93 -5.89 17.16 5.19
CA SER A 93 -5.88 16.61 6.54
C SER A 93 -6.86 15.46 6.72
N GLU A 94 -7.45 14.99 5.63
CA GLU A 94 -8.43 13.90 5.66
C GLU A 94 -7.76 12.56 5.94
N ARG A 95 -8.56 11.57 6.33
CA ARG A 95 -8.11 10.20 6.52
C ARG A 95 -8.21 9.40 5.24
N ILE A 96 -7.76 10.00 4.15
CA ILE A 96 -7.78 9.41 2.82
C ILE A 96 -6.37 9.47 2.26
N VAL A 97 -5.85 8.33 1.84
CA VAL A 97 -4.51 8.22 1.26
C VAL A 97 -4.62 7.54 -0.10
N SER A 98 -3.98 8.12 -1.10
CA SER A 98 -3.92 7.56 -2.44
C SER A 98 -2.51 7.08 -2.74
N LEU A 99 -2.41 5.84 -3.22
CA LEU A 99 -1.18 5.29 -3.77
C LEU A 99 -1.32 5.29 -5.28
N LYS A 100 -0.41 5.98 -5.96
CA LYS A 100 -0.39 6.03 -7.43
C LYS A 100 0.60 4.99 -7.95
N LEU A 101 0.11 4.11 -8.81
CA LEU A 101 0.91 3.05 -9.40
C LEU A 101 0.88 3.15 -10.92
N ARG A 102 2.02 2.84 -11.55
CA ARG A 102 2.12 2.85 -13.01
C ARG A 102 2.58 1.49 -13.51
N HIS A 103 1.84 0.95 -14.47
CA HIS A 103 2.19 -0.32 -15.08
C HIS A 103 3.37 -0.12 -16.03
N PRO A 104 4.42 -0.94 -15.95
CA PRO A 104 5.63 -0.72 -16.77
C PRO A 104 5.43 -1.06 -18.26
N ALA A 105 4.49 -1.95 -18.57
CA ALA A 105 4.31 -2.40 -19.94
C ALA A 105 3.58 -1.38 -20.82
N ASP A 106 2.50 -0.78 -20.31
CA ASP A 106 1.63 0.12 -21.09
C ASP A 106 1.56 1.54 -20.54
N GLY A 107 2.22 1.81 -19.42
CA GLY A 107 2.20 3.13 -18.79
C GLY A 107 0.88 3.50 -18.13
N SER A 108 -0.05 2.57 -18.02
CA SER A 108 -1.34 2.87 -17.41
C SER A 108 -1.18 3.19 -15.92
N VAL A 109 -1.99 4.13 -15.44
CA VAL A 109 -1.94 4.59 -14.05
C VAL A 109 -3.13 4.02 -13.31
N LYS A 110 -2.85 3.49 -12.12
CA LYS A 110 -3.88 2.95 -11.24
C LYS A 110 -3.69 3.54 -9.85
N PHE A 111 -4.78 3.65 -9.12
CA PHE A 111 -4.75 4.19 -7.77
C PHE A 111 -5.31 3.18 -6.79
N ILE A 112 -4.67 3.07 -5.63
CA ILE A 112 -5.26 2.46 -4.47
C ILE A 112 -5.66 3.61 -3.56
N VAL A 113 -6.95 3.71 -3.26
CA VAL A 113 -7.45 4.74 -2.36
C VAL A 113 -7.84 4.10 -1.05
N CYS A 114 -7.20 4.53 0.02
CA CYS A 114 -7.44 4.03 1.36
C CYS A 114 -8.22 5.08 2.14
N GLU A 115 -9.41 4.72 2.59
CA GLU A 115 -10.20 5.55 3.47
C GLU A 115 -10.19 4.91 4.85
N PHE A 116 -9.74 5.67 5.84
CA PHE A 116 -9.58 5.16 7.20
C PHE A 116 -10.72 5.68 8.07
N PHE A 117 -11.46 4.75 8.64
CA PHE A 117 -12.61 5.09 9.47
C PHE A 117 -12.19 5.04 10.94
N GLY A 118 -12.46 6.13 11.65
CA GLY A 118 -12.34 6.17 13.08
C GLY A 118 -13.65 5.76 13.73
N GLU A 119 -13.58 5.39 14.98
CA GLU A 119 -14.78 5.09 15.75
C GLU A 119 -15.25 6.26 16.56
#